data_9a94a1c28b2ece8e49186997b5545ee7
#
_entry.id   9a94a1c28b2ece8e49186997b5545ee7
#
_cell.length_a   1.000
_cell.length_b   1.000
_cell.length_c   1.000
_cell.angle_alpha   90.00
_cell.angle_beta   90.00
_cell.angle_gamma   90.00
#
_symmetry.space_group_name_H-M   'P 1'
#
loop_
_entity.id
_entity.type
_entity.pdbx_description
1 polymer ?
#
loop_
_entity_poly.entity_id
_entity_poly.type
_entity_poly.pdbx_seq_one_letter_code
_entity_poly.pdbx_strand_id
1 'polypeptide(L)'
;MKNLIWRLLAKLLARPAVANWLITRAQRTPYQHIMSADGQDTYMGRWWLFNPHDRGTHIGRYAWFPWSIRIHHILRPDADRDLHDHPWNARTVILRGKYVEQRPASSEWKDSVRSCLVQGADPKWHEWLTRDACEWLRRDTGDTAVLLHGQYHRIDQVSEGGVWTLFITSRWQGDWGFLVKGKKVDWRIYTGEKP
;
A
#
# COMPACT_ATOMS: atom_id res chain seq x y z
N MET A 1 -3.13 -18.67 -14.95
CA MET A 1 -3.97 -17.85 -15.85
C MET A 1 -4.32 -16.49 -15.25
N LYS A 2 -4.92 -16.36 -14.05
CA LYS A 2 -5.34 -15.05 -13.49
C LYS A 2 -4.21 -14.01 -13.45
N ASN A 3 -3.00 -14.38 -13.07
CA ASN A 3 -1.87 -13.43 -13.02
C ASN A 3 -1.39 -12.98 -14.41
N LEU A 4 -1.49 -13.80 -15.44
CA LEU A 4 -1.15 -13.41 -16.80
C LEU A 4 -2.10 -12.35 -17.35
N ILE A 5 -3.41 -12.53 -17.15
CA ILE A 5 -4.43 -11.55 -17.56
C ILE A 5 -4.15 -10.20 -16.90
N TRP A 6 -3.86 -10.19 -15.60
CA TRP A 6 -3.55 -8.94 -14.90
C TRP A 6 -2.26 -8.27 -15.40
N ARG A 7 -1.24 -9.05 -15.75
CA ARG A 7 -0.01 -8.50 -16.35
C ARG A 7 -0.26 -7.86 -17.70
N LEU A 8 -1.07 -8.49 -18.56
CA LEU A 8 -1.44 -7.93 -19.85
C LEU A 8 -2.29 -6.66 -19.68
N LEU A 9 -3.28 -6.70 -18.80
CA LEU A 9 -4.12 -5.55 -18.48
C LEU A 9 -3.30 -4.39 -17.91
N ALA A 10 -2.35 -4.66 -17.01
CA ALA A 10 -1.49 -3.64 -16.44
C ALA A 10 -0.65 -2.93 -17.51
N LYS A 11 -0.07 -3.68 -18.46
CA LYS A 11 0.66 -3.10 -19.59
C LYS A 11 -0.24 -2.24 -20.49
N LEU A 12 -1.49 -2.66 -20.71
CA LEU A 12 -2.46 -1.87 -21.46
C LEU A 12 -2.81 -0.56 -20.74
N LEU A 13 -3.13 -0.64 -19.43
CA LEU A 13 -3.48 0.51 -18.61
C LEU A 13 -2.33 1.50 -18.45
N ALA A 14 -1.09 1.02 -18.48
CA ALA A 14 0.12 1.84 -18.40
C ALA A 14 0.54 2.49 -19.73
N ARG A 15 -0.16 2.22 -20.85
CA ARG A 15 0.09 2.95 -22.10
C ARG A 15 -0.14 4.45 -21.87
N PRO A 16 0.76 5.34 -22.33
CA PRO A 16 0.72 6.76 -21.98
C PRO A 16 -0.64 7.42 -22.19
N ALA A 17 -1.31 7.18 -23.30
CA ALA A 17 -2.63 7.74 -23.59
C ALA A 17 -3.70 7.26 -22.60
N VAL A 18 -3.70 5.94 -22.27
CA VAL A 18 -4.66 5.34 -21.33
C VAL A 18 -4.39 5.82 -19.90
N ALA A 19 -3.13 5.78 -19.47
CA ALA A 19 -2.72 6.24 -18.15
C ALA A 19 -3.10 7.74 -17.94
N ASN A 20 -2.80 8.59 -18.92
CA ASN A 20 -3.16 10.01 -18.88
C ASN A 20 -4.67 10.21 -18.76
N TRP A 21 -5.45 9.48 -19.57
CA TRP A 21 -6.91 9.56 -19.50
C TRP A 21 -7.44 9.14 -18.12
N LEU A 22 -6.95 8.03 -17.55
CA LEU A 22 -7.34 7.55 -16.22
C LEU A 22 -7.01 8.59 -15.13
N ILE A 23 -5.80 9.15 -15.16
CA ILE A 23 -5.33 10.16 -14.21
C ILE A 23 -6.21 11.40 -14.31
N THR A 24 -6.35 11.98 -15.50
CA THR A 24 -7.14 13.18 -15.73
C THR A 24 -8.61 12.98 -15.36
N ARG A 25 -9.17 11.80 -15.65
CA ARG A 25 -10.55 11.46 -15.29
C ARG A 25 -10.74 11.38 -13.77
N ALA A 26 -9.80 10.75 -13.06
CA ALA A 26 -9.86 10.61 -11.61
C ALA A 26 -9.66 11.95 -10.89
N GLN A 27 -8.80 12.82 -11.37
CA GLN A 27 -8.53 14.14 -10.78
C GLN A 27 -9.77 15.06 -10.66
N ARG A 28 -10.86 14.72 -11.35
CA ARG A 28 -12.15 15.42 -11.20
C ARG A 28 -12.91 15.03 -9.92
N THR A 29 -12.49 13.99 -9.24
CA THR A 29 -13.14 13.43 -8.04
C THR A 29 -12.13 13.25 -6.91
N PRO A 30 -11.64 14.35 -6.31
CA PRO A 30 -10.63 14.28 -5.26
C PRO A 30 -11.15 13.48 -4.07
N TYR A 31 -10.26 12.72 -3.52
CA TYR A 31 -10.40 12.07 -2.21
C TYR A 31 -9.44 12.76 -1.25
N GLN A 32 -9.50 12.48 0.03
CA GLN A 32 -8.55 13.07 0.99
C GLN A 32 -7.11 12.70 0.62
N HIS A 33 -6.30 13.72 0.28
CA HIS A 33 -4.86 13.55 0.15
C HIS A 33 -4.23 13.25 1.52
N ILE A 34 -3.15 12.50 1.51
CA ILE A 34 -2.35 12.28 2.73
C ILE A 34 -1.24 13.34 2.72
N MET A 35 -1.21 14.11 3.79
CA MET A 35 -0.18 15.15 3.99
C MET A 35 0.99 14.57 4.81
N SER A 36 2.12 15.29 4.79
CA SER A 36 3.19 15.10 5.77
C SER A 36 2.71 15.38 7.19
N ALA A 37 3.45 14.94 8.20
CA ALA A 37 3.09 15.13 9.61
C ALA A 37 2.96 16.61 9.99
N ASP A 38 3.74 17.49 9.36
CA ASP A 38 3.67 18.96 9.53
C ASP A 38 2.60 19.63 8.65
N GLY A 39 1.91 18.87 7.79
CA GLY A 39 0.87 19.36 6.89
C GLY A 39 1.36 20.24 5.74
N GLN A 40 2.68 20.39 5.54
CA GLN A 40 3.24 21.27 4.52
C GLN A 40 3.27 20.63 3.14
N ASP A 41 3.55 19.35 3.08
CA ASP A 41 3.75 18.61 1.84
C ASP A 41 2.74 17.49 1.63
N THR A 42 2.31 17.28 0.39
CA THR A 42 1.51 16.12 0.05
C THR A 42 2.41 14.88 -0.03
N TYR A 43 2.16 13.90 0.83
CA TYR A 43 2.77 12.57 0.71
C TYR A 43 2.14 11.78 -0.42
N MET A 44 0.81 11.71 -0.45
CA MET A 44 0.07 10.94 -1.45
C MET A 44 -1.20 11.66 -1.89
N GLY A 45 -1.26 12.03 -3.16
CA GLY A 45 -2.49 12.47 -3.80
C GLY A 45 -3.41 11.26 -4.06
N ARG A 46 -4.71 11.40 -3.79
CA ARG A 46 -5.69 10.33 -3.97
C ARG A 46 -6.96 10.84 -4.62
N TRP A 47 -7.48 10.11 -5.60
CA TRP A 47 -8.69 10.45 -6.34
C TRP A 47 -9.52 9.19 -6.62
N TRP A 48 -10.83 9.34 -6.54
CA TRP A 48 -11.74 8.26 -6.92
C TRP A 48 -11.84 8.14 -8.44
N LEU A 49 -11.69 6.93 -8.94
CA LEU A 49 -12.02 6.62 -10.33
C LEU A 49 -13.38 5.95 -10.43
N PHE A 50 -13.70 5.04 -9.50
CA PHE A 50 -14.96 4.33 -9.46
C PHE A 50 -15.33 3.87 -8.05
N ASN A 51 -16.63 3.83 -7.76
CA ASN A 51 -17.24 3.34 -6.53
C ASN A 51 -16.64 3.90 -5.24
N PRO A 52 -16.68 5.23 -5.03
CA PRO A 52 -16.22 5.83 -3.79
C PRO A 52 -17.01 5.26 -2.61
N HIS A 53 -16.33 5.02 -1.49
CA HIS A 53 -16.99 4.59 -0.27
C HIS A 53 -17.08 5.73 0.74
N ASP A 54 -18.09 5.67 1.57
CA ASP A 54 -18.26 6.53 2.74
C ASP A 54 -17.22 6.16 3.81
N ARG A 55 -16.70 7.15 4.53
CA ARG A 55 -15.62 6.95 5.50
C ARG A 55 -16.08 6.29 6.80
N GLY A 56 -17.30 6.59 7.24
CA GLY A 56 -17.83 6.07 8.49
C GLY A 56 -18.32 4.63 8.36
N THR A 57 -19.03 4.35 7.26
CA THR A 57 -19.64 3.03 7.02
C THR A 57 -18.76 2.10 6.21
N HIS A 58 -17.76 2.62 5.50
CA HIS A 58 -16.93 1.89 4.52
C HIS A 58 -17.71 1.22 3.39
N ILE A 59 -18.98 1.62 3.18
CA ILE A 59 -19.84 1.09 2.13
C ILE A 59 -19.63 1.91 0.86
N GLY A 60 -19.38 1.23 -0.26
CA GLY A 60 -19.26 1.86 -1.57
C GLY A 60 -20.60 2.42 -2.05
N ARG A 61 -20.56 3.50 -2.84
CA ARG A 61 -21.73 4.12 -3.47
C ARG A 61 -22.62 3.09 -4.20
N TYR A 62 -21.99 2.11 -4.83
CA TYR A 62 -22.65 0.96 -5.43
C TYR A 62 -22.43 -0.27 -4.52
N ALA A 63 -23.28 -0.45 -3.52
CA ALA A 63 -23.12 -1.48 -2.49
C ALA A 63 -23.09 -2.92 -3.05
N TRP A 64 -23.70 -3.15 -4.23
CA TRP A 64 -23.66 -4.44 -4.93
C TRP A 64 -22.30 -4.74 -5.58
N PHE A 65 -21.48 -3.70 -5.85
CA PHE A 65 -20.16 -3.87 -6.47
C PHE A 65 -19.07 -4.00 -5.37
N PRO A 66 -18.29 -5.07 -5.39
CA PRO A 66 -17.42 -5.41 -4.25
C PRO A 66 -16.09 -4.63 -4.21
N TRP A 67 -15.80 -3.79 -5.22
CA TRP A 67 -14.51 -3.09 -5.30
C TRP A 67 -14.67 -1.58 -5.39
N SER A 68 -13.65 -0.89 -4.89
CA SER A 68 -13.45 0.55 -5.11
C SER A 68 -12.17 0.76 -5.90
N ILE A 69 -12.15 1.73 -6.82
CA ILE A 69 -11.01 2.01 -7.69
C ILE A 69 -10.58 3.45 -7.47
N ARG A 70 -9.30 3.64 -7.22
CA ARG A 70 -8.66 4.94 -6.99
C ARG A 70 -7.43 5.12 -7.87
N ILE A 71 -7.07 6.36 -8.10
CA ILE A 71 -5.75 6.76 -8.60
C ILE A 71 -5.00 7.36 -7.43
N HIS A 72 -3.76 6.93 -7.25
CA HIS A 72 -2.82 7.52 -6.29
C HIS A 72 -1.66 8.15 -7.03
N HIS A 73 -1.16 9.26 -6.49
CA HIS A 73 0.13 9.84 -6.84
C HIS A 73 0.99 9.85 -5.59
N ILE A 74 1.88 8.90 -5.49
CA ILE A 74 2.78 8.74 -4.35
C ILE A 74 4.03 9.53 -4.65
N LEU A 75 4.29 10.58 -3.88
CA LEU A 75 5.33 11.58 -4.14
C LEU A 75 6.65 11.29 -3.42
N ARG A 76 6.61 10.53 -2.34
CA ARG A 76 7.78 10.16 -1.55
C ARG A 76 7.60 8.80 -0.88
N PRO A 77 8.68 8.19 -0.34
CA PRO A 77 8.60 6.98 0.47
C PRO A 77 7.70 7.15 1.70
N ASP A 78 7.28 6.03 2.29
CA ASP A 78 6.60 6.02 3.58
C ASP A 78 7.55 6.60 4.65
N ALA A 79 7.02 7.52 5.46
CA ALA A 79 7.79 8.14 6.54
C ALA A 79 7.97 7.17 7.74
N ASP A 80 7.06 6.22 7.87
CA ASP A 80 7.06 5.26 8.96
C ASP A 80 8.21 4.27 8.81
N ARG A 81 8.84 3.94 9.95
CA ARG A 81 9.93 2.96 10.01
C ARG A 81 9.41 1.54 9.81
N ASP A 82 8.25 1.24 10.41
CA ASP A 82 7.72 -0.11 10.50
C ASP A 82 6.80 -0.43 9.31
N LEU A 83 6.76 -1.70 8.91
CA LEU A 83 5.85 -2.18 7.88
C LEU A 83 4.40 -2.06 8.35
N HIS A 84 3.48 -1.77 7.45
CA HIS A 84 2.05 -1.68 7.76
C HIS A 84 1.21 -2.60 6.87
N ASP A 85 0.04 -3.01 7.37
CA ASP A 85 -0.96 -3.73 6.61
C ASP A 85 -2.13 -2.80 6.22
N HIS A 86 -3.13 -3.34 5.56
CA HIS A 86 -4.33 -2.61 5.15
C HIS A 86 -5.60 -3.36 5.52
N PRO A 87 -6.72 -2.64 5.73
CA PRO A 87 -7.99 -3.25 6.13
C PRO A 87 -8.77 -3.89 4.96
N TRP A 88 -8.14 -4.08 3.80
CA TRP A 88 -8.73 -4.66 2.59
C TRP A 88 -7.71 -5.48 1.80
N ASN A 89 -8.20 -6.33 0.91
CA ASN A 89 -7.37 -6.85 -0.18
C ASN A 89 -7.23 -5.77 -1.24
N ALA A 90 -6.03 -5.59 -1.75
CA ALA A 90 -5.74 -4.61 -2.77
C ALA A 90 -5.01 -5.20 -3.97
N ARG A 91 -5.15 -4.52 -5.10
CA ARG A 91 -4.31 -4.68 -6.28
C ARG A 91 -3.86 -3.32 -6.77
N THR A 92 -2.58 -3.17 -6.99
CA THR A 92 -2.00 -2.00 -7.62
C THR A 92 -1.59 -2.30 -9.06
N VAL A 93 -1.70 -1.28 -9.92
CA VAL A 93 -1.09 -1.24 -11.26
C VAL A 93 -0.31 0.05 -11.37
N ILE A 94 0.96 -0.05 -11.74
CA ILE A 94 1.81 1.12 -11.94
C ILE A 94 1.50 1.75 -13.30
N LEU A 95 0.92 2.94 -13.28
CA LEU A 95 0.56 3.68 -14.50
C LEU A 95 1.74 4.49 -15.03
N ARG A 96 2.55 5.07 -14.13
CA ARG A 96 3.72 5.89 -14.46
C ARG A 96 4.69 5.95 -13.29
N GLY A 97 5.98 5.99 -13.58
CA GLY A 97 7.04 6.01 -12.56
C GLY A 97 7.38 4.62 -12.04
N LYS A 98 8.05 4.58 -10.91
CA LYS A 98 8.46 3.32 -10.25
C LYS A 98 8.63 3.55 -8.75
N TYR A 99 8.48 2.48 -7.98
CA TYR A 99 8.84 2.46 -6.56
C TYR A 99 9.52 1.14 -6.18
N VAL A 100 10.20 1.15 -5.05
CA VAL A 100 10.68 -0.05 -4.37
C VAL A 100 9.81 -0.27 -3.15
N GLU A 101 9.28 -1.49 -3.04
CA GLU A 101 8.42 -1.94 -1.97
C GLU A 101 9.20 -2.93 -1.10
N GLN A 102 9.19 -2.71 0.19
CA GLN A 102 9.71 -3.65 1.18
C GLN A 102 8.57 -4.53 1.68
N ARG A 103 8.78 -5.85 1.70
CA ARG A 103 7.86 -6.84 2.27
C ARG A 103 8.61 -7.82 3.15
N PRO A 104 7.94 -8.45 4.13
CA PRO A 104 8.54 -9.61 4.79
C PRO A 104 8.89 -10.66 3.75
N ALA A 105 10.11 -11.17 3.75
CA ALA A 105 10.47 -12.36 3.01
C ALA A 105 9.57 -13.52 3.46
N SER A 106 9.23 -14.44 2.55
CA SER A 106 8.19 -15.47 2.67
C SER A 106 8.19 -16.30 3.99
N SER A 107 7.40 -17.33 4.10
CA SER A 107 7.03 -18.13 5.29
C SER A 107 8.11 -18.38 6.38
N GLU A 108 9.37 -18.49 6.01
CA GLU A 108 10.49 -18.67 6.95
C GLU A 108 10.67 -17.49 7.92
N TRP A 109 10.26 -16.27 7.52
CA TRP A 109 10.34 -15.10 8.37
C TRP A 109 9.41 -15.17 9.59
N LYS A 110 8.19 -15.68 9.42
CA LYS A 110 7.23 -15.80 10.53
C LYS A 110 7.75 -16.72 11.63
N ASP A 111 8.42 -17.79 11.24
CA ASP A 111 8.96 -18.79 12.17
C ASP A 111 10.28 -18.30 12.80
N SER A 112 11.12 -17.60 12.05
CA SER A 112 12.38 -17.04 12.55
C SER A 112 12.12 -15.91 13.55
N VAL A 113 11.22 -14.98 13.26
CA VAL A 113 10.85 -13.90 14.20
C VAL A 113 10.16 -14.47 15.44
N ARG A 114 9.29 -15.47 15.28
CA ARG A 114 8.61 -16.12 16.40
C ARG A 114 9.60 -16.83 17.32
N SER A 115 10.58 -17.54 16.77
CA SER A 115 11.62 -18.22 17.57
C SER A 115 12.56 -17.23 18.28
N CYS A 116 12.94 -16.13 17.65
CA CYS A 116 13.80 -15.09 18.25
C CYS A 116 13.08 -14.30 19.34
N LEU A 117 11.79 -14.01 19.17
CA LEU A 117 10.98 -13.33 20.20
C LEU A 117 10.75 -14.22 21.44
N VAL A 118 10.65 -15.53 21.24
CA VAL A 118 10.53 -16.52 22.35
C VAL A 118 11.83 -16.65 23.14
N GLN A 119 12.98 -16.38 22.52
CA GLN A 119 14.30 -16.47 23.16
C GLN A 119 14.79 -15.20 23.86
N GLY A 120 13.96 -14.12 23.91
CA GLY A 120 14.30 -12.89 24.62
C GLY A 120 15.49 -12.13 23.98
N ALA A 121 15.58 -12.14 22.67
CA ALA A 121 16.68 -11.50 21.93
C ALA A 121 16.77 -9.98 22.17
N ASP A 122 18.02 -9.50 22.27
CA ASP A 122 18.40 -8.09 22.36
C ASP A 122 17.65 -7.24 21.30
N PRO A 123 17.18 -6.03 21.65
CA PRO A 123 16.57 -5.09 20.71
C PRO A 123 17.35 -4.81 19.43
N LYS A 124 18.70 -4.92 19.46
CA LYS A 124 19.56 -4.81 18.28
C LYS A 124 19.36 -5.93 17.27
N TRP A 125 19.05 -7.13 17.71
CA TRP A 125 18.70 -8.27 16.85
C TRP A 125 17.40 -8.04 16.08
N HIS A 126 16.47 -7.31 16.66
CA HIS A 126 15.20 -6.97 16.02
C HIS A 126 15.41 -6.08 14.79
N GLU A 127 16.31 -5.11 14.87
CA GLU A 127 16.64 -4.22 13.76
C GLU A 127 17.36 -4.97 12.63
N TRP A 128 18.18 -5.92 12.98
CA TRP A 128 18.86 -6.83 12.04
C TRP A 128 17.88 -7.82 11.39
N LEU A 129 17.02 -8.47 12.16
CA LEU A 129 16.02 -9.42 11.68
C LEU A 129 14.97 -8.78 10.76
N THR A 130 14.52 -7.56 11.06
CA THR A 130 13.60 -6.84 10.19
C THR A 130 14.27 -6.40 8.90
N ARG A 131 15.55 -6.13 8.91
CA ARG A 131 16.30 -5.68 7.75
C ARG A 131 16.68 -6.84 6.81
N ASP A 132 17.10 -7.97 7.34
CA ASP A 132 17.57 -9.11 6.55
C ASP A 132 16.46 -10.14 6.21
N ALA A 133 15.34 -10.11 6.94
CA ALA A 133 14.17 -10.94 6.67
C ALA A 133 13.12 -10.24 5.77
N CYS A 134 13.49 -9.18 5.08
CA CYS A 134 12.63 -8.48 4.12
C CYS A 134 13.17 -8.64 2.71
N GLU A 135 12.27 -8.69 1.75
CA GLU A 135 12.58 -8.59 0.33
C GLU A 135 12.23 -7.19 -0.19
N TRP A 136 13.06 -6.66 -1.09
CA TRP A 136 12.83 -5.40 -1.79
C TRP A 136 12.36 -5.69 -3.19
N LEU A 137 11.14 -5.31 -3.48
CA LEU A 137 10.46 -5.59 -4.74
C LEU A 137 10.33 -4.30 -5.55
N ARG A 138 11.07 -4.20 -6.62
CA ARG A 138 10.92 -3.10 -7.58
C ARG A 138 9.64 -3.28 -8.38
N ARG A 139 8.89 -2.18 -8.54
CA ARG A 139 7.67 -2.07 -9.34
C ARG A 139 7.84 -0.96 -10.37
N ASP A 140 7.86 -1.34 -11.63
CA ASP A 140 8.00 -0.42 -12.76
C ASP A 140 6.65 -0.19 -13.47
N THR A 141 6.59 0.84 -14.32
CA THR A 141 5.42 1.12 -15.16
C THR A 141 4.96 -0.12 -15.92
N GLY A 142 3.69 -0.47 -15.80
CA GLY A 142 3.09 -1.67 -16.37
C GLY A 142 3.15 -2.91 -15.47
N ASP A 143 3.74 -2.80 -14.28
CA ASP A 143 3.68 -3.87 -13.28
C ASP A 143 2.37 -3.85 -12.51
N THR A 144 2.03 -5.01 -11.96
CA THR A 144 0.89 -5.18 -11.04
C THR A 144 1.27 -6.04 -9.85
N ALA A 145 0.79 -5.69 -8.68
CA ALA A 145 1.01 -6.41 -7.44
C ALA A 145 -0.29 -6.59 -6.65
N VAL A 146 -0.35 -7.65 -5.87
CA VAL A 146 -1.43 -7.91 -4.91
C VAL A 146 -0.90 -7.65 -3.51
N LEU A 147 -1.75 -7.05 -2.68
CA LEU A 147 -1.57 -6.91 -1.25
C LEU A 147 -2.85 -7.42 -0.58
N LEU A 148 -2.74 -8.55 0.11
CA LEU A 148 -3.89 -9.11 0.82
C LEU A 148 -4.01 -8.49 2.21
N HIS A 149 -5.22 -8.49 2.77
CA HIS A 149 -5.47 -8.11 4.15
C HIS A 149 -4.52 -8.85 5.09
N GLY A 150 -3.88 -8.14 6.00
CA GLY A 150 -2.89 -8.69 6.93
C GLY A 150 -1.49 -8.93 6.31
N GLN A 151 -1.27 -8.64 5.04
CA GLN A 151 0.07 -8.62 4.46
C GLN A 151 0.73 -7.27 4.71
N TYR A 152 1.91 -7.30 5.31
CA TYR A 152 2.68 -6.11 5.63
C TYR A 152 3.55 -5.67 4.46
N HIS A 153 3.67 -4.37 4.29
CA HIS A 153 4.59 -3.75 3.34
C HIS A 153 4.94 -2.31 3.75
N ARG A 154 5.87 -1.74 2.99
CA ARG A 154 6.25 -0.33 3.07
C ARG A 154 6.82 0.10 1.72
N ILE A 155 6.56 1.33 1.29
CA ILE A 155 7.23 1.93 0.13
C ILE A 155 8.53 2.57 0.61
N ASP A 156 9.65 2.02 0.15
CA ASP A 156 11.00 2.41 0.58
C ASP A 156 11.63 3.48 -0.32
N GLN A 157 11.34 3.42 -1.63
CA GLN A 157 11.86 4.37 -2.62
C GLN A 157 10.79 4.72 -3.65
N VAL A 158 10.81 5.96 -4.13
CA VAL A 158 9.92 6.47 -5.17
C VAL A 158 10.76 7.21 -6.21
N SER A 159 10.44 7.05 -7.49
CA SER A 159 11.11 7.78 -8.58
C SER A 159 10.89 9.28 -8.47
N GLU A 160 11.81 10.07 -9.00
CA GLU A 160 11.66 11.51 -9.19
C GLU A 160 10.34 11.84 -9.89
N GLY A 161 9.61 12.84 -9.41
CA GLY A 161 8.28 13.19 -9.88
C GLY A 161 7.16 12.26 -9.38
N GLY A 162 7.47 11.30 -8.52
CA GLY A 162 6.50 10.40 -7.92
C GLY A 162 6.09 9.21 -8.81
N VAL A 163 5.15 8.44 -8.31
CA VAL A 163 4.58 7.30 -9.02
C VAL A 163 3.05 7.36 -9.04
N TRP A 164 2.48 7.17 -10.22
CA TRP A 164 1.04 7.09 -10.41
C TRP A 164 0.58 5.64 -10.43
N THR A 165 -0.39 5.30 -9.62
CA THR A 165 -0.94 3.94 -9.55
C THR A 165 -2.45 3.93 -9.70
N LEU A 166 -2.96 2.90 -10.36
CA LEU A 166 -4.35 2.48 -10.23
C LEU A 166 -4.43 1.51 -9.05
N PHE A 167 -5.28 1.81 -8.07
CA PHE A 167 -5.41 1.06 -6.83
C PHE A 167 -6.83 0.56 -6.66
N ILE A 168 -6.99 -0.76 -6.70
CA ILE A 168 -8.27 -1.47 -6.59
C ILE A 168 -8.33 -2.10 -5.21
N THR A 169 -9.38 -1.82 -4.43
CA THR A 169 -9.55 -2.41 -3.09
C THR A 169 -10.85 -3.18 -3.00
N SER A 170 -10.85 -4.27 -2.24
CA SER A 170 -12.07 -4.95 -1.80
C SER A 170 -12.83 -4.11 -0.77
N ARG A 171 -13.94 -4.64 -0.27
CA ARG A 171 -14.60 -4.13 0.92
C ARG A 171 -13.68 -4.19 2.13
N TRP A 172 -13.98 -3.35 3.11
CA TRP A 172 -13.33 -3.35 4.43
C TRP A 172 -13.45 -4.73 5.10
N GLN A 173 -12.35 -5.23 5.68
CA GLN A 173 -12.26 -6.55 6.29
C GLN A 173 -11.80 -6.51 7.75
N GLY A 174 -11.44 -5.35 8.27
CA GLY A 174 -11.00 -5.21 9.65
C GLY A 174 -10.01 -4.08 9.86
N ASP A 175 -9.39 -4.02 11.02
CA ASP A 175 -8.44 -2.99 11.40
C ASP A 175 -7.08 -3.22 10.73
N TRP A 176 -6.34 -2.12 10.58
CA TRP A 176 -4.99 -2.13 10.06
C TRP A 176 -4.00 -1.55 11.08
N GLY A 177 -2.73 -1.76 10.86
CA GLY A 177 -1.70 -1.26 11.77
C GLY A 177 -0.29 -1.56 11.31
N PHE A 178 0.64 -1.32 12.21
CA PHE A 178 2.08 -1.45 11.99
C PHE A 178 2.63 -2.71 12.64
N LEU A 179 3.63 -3.31 12.02
CA LEU A 179 4.34 -4.46 12.55
C LEU A 179 5.53 -3.98 13.39
N VAL A 180 5.30 -3.73 14.67
CA VAL A 180 6.30 -3.24 15.61
C VAL A 180 6.82 -4.40 16.46
N LYS A 181 8.11 -4.70 16.35
CA LYS A 181 8.74 -5.83 17.09
C LYS A 181 7.96 -7.14 16.94
N GLY A 182 7.53 -7.45 15.72
CA GLY A 182 6.79 -8.68 15.40
C GLY A 182 5.35 -8.71 15.89
N LYS A 183 4.82 -7.63 16.45
CA LYS A 183 3.42 -7.51 16.90
C LYS A 183 2.70 -6.44 16.10
N LYS A 184 1.43 -6.72 15.77
CA LYS A 184 0.56 -5.68 15.17
C LYS A 184 0.20 -4.66 16.22
N VAL A 185 0.50 -3.40 15.93
CA VAL A 185 0.08 -2.22 16.70
C VAL A 185 -0.96 -1.48 15.87
N ASP A 186 -2.14 -1.23 16.44
CA ASP A 186 -3.18 -0.44 15.76
C ASP A 186 -2.63 0.91 15.30
N TRP A 187 -3.04 1.35 14.11
CA TRP A 187 -2.51 2.55 13.50
C TRP A 187 -2.74 3.80 14.37
N ARG A 188 -3.87 3.91 15.10
CA ARG A 188 -4.14 5.05 15.99
C ARG A 188 -3.15 5.11 17.13
N ILE A 189 -2.86 3.95 17.73
CA ILE A 189 -1.87 3.86 18.81
C ILE A 189 -0.48 4.21 18.29
N TYR A 190 -0.13 3.70 17.10
CA TYR A 190 1.18 3.95 16.49
C TYR A 190 1.40 5.42 16.12
N THR A 191 0.39 6.08 15.56
CA THR A 191 0.46 7.50 15.17
C THR A 191 0.18 8.48 16.30
N GLY A 192 -0.18 7.99 17.51
CA GLY A 192 -0.54 8.83 18.63
C GLY A 192 -1.93 9.46 18.53
N GLU A 193 -2.75 9.01 17.60
CA GLU A 193 -4.16 9.39 17.56
C GLU A 193 -4.91 8.67 18.69
N LYS A 194 -5.73 9.42 19.44
CA LYS A 194 -6.57 8.81 20.48
C LYS A 194 -7.59 7.86 19.83
N PRO A 195 -7.80 6.66 20.39
CA PRO A 195 -8.81 5.74 19.91
C PRO A 195 -10.23 6.31 20.00
#